data_197055a2b667e2560e6880d6829ea686
#
_entry.id   197055a2b667e2560e6880d6829ea686
#
_cell.length_a   1.000
_cell.length_b   1.000
_cell.length_c   1.000
_cell.angle_alpha   90.00
_cell.angle_beta   90.00
_cell.angle_gamma   90.00
#
_symmetry.space_group_name_H-M   'P 1'
#
loop_
_entity.id
_entity.type
_entity.pdbx_description
1 polymer ?
#
loop_
_entity_poly.entity_id
_entity_poly.type
_entity_poly.pdbx_seq_one_letter_code
_entity_poly.pdbx_strand_id
1 'polypeptide(L)'
;MLKFEVIPVTQFAQNCSLIWCDETHQAALIDPGGEADKLLAAIAKRGLTLTHILLTHGHLDHVGAAAELREKTGVAITGPHKEDTFWLDMLPQQSQMFGFAHTPAFTPDRWLEQGDKVQLGQCELDVYFCPGHTPGHIVLLSQAEKLAWVGDVLFAGSIGRTDFPRGDHGTLIKSITETLLPLGDEIVFIPGHGPSSTFGREKASNSYLTQPIW
;
A
#
# COMPACT_ATOMS: atom_id res chain seq x y z
N MET A 1 7.69 -18.50 6.49
CA MET A 1 7.57 -17.23 7.25
C MET A 1 7.71 -16.05 6.28
N LEU A 2 6.87 -15.04 6.43
CA LEU A 2 6.96 -13.78 5.66
C LEU A 2 8.00 -12.86 6.30
N LYS A 3 8.89 -12.30 5.50
CA LYS A 3 9.90 -11.30 5.87
C LYS A 3 9.61 -10.01 5.15
N PHE A 4 10.08 -8.89 5.69
CA PHE A 4 9.94 -7.61 5.02
C PHE A 4 11.08 -6.64 5.34
N GLU A 5 11.23 -5.65 4.49
CA GLU A 5 12.07 -4.47 4.66
C GLU A 5 11.34 -3.26 4.10
N VAL A 6 11.34 -2.17 4.85
CA VAL A 6 10.83 -0.88 4.38
C VAL A 6 11.96 -0.13 3.72
N ILE A 7 11.75 0.30 2.47
CA ILE A 7 12.70 1.04 1.66
C ILE A 7 12.05 2.39 1.32
N PRO A 8 12.36 3.45 2.04
CA PRO A 8 11.82 4.77 1.71
C PRO A 8 12.22 5.20 0.30
N VAL A 9 11.23 5.63 -0.48
CA VAL A 9 11.41 6.10 -1.85
C VAL A 9 10.74 7.46 -2.03
N THR A 10 11.05 8.14 -3.11
CA THR A 10 10.55 9.46 -3.48
C THR A 10 10.97 10.59 -2.52
N GLN A 11 10.75 11.84 -2.95
CA GLN A 11 10.96 13.02 -2.11
C GLN A 11 9.97 13.10 -0.92
N PHE A 12 8.89 12.30 -0.94
CA PHE A 12 7.92 12.21 0.15
C PHE A 12 8.29 11.15 1.19
N ALA A 13 9.44 10.45 1.03
CA ALA A 13 9.88 9.36 1.90
C ALA A 13 8.78 8.30 2.09
N GLN A 14 8.10 7.96 0.98
CA GLN A 14 7.06 6.92 0.97
C GLN A 14 7.68 5.55 1.32
N ASN A 15 6.99 4.78 2.14
CA ASN A 15 7.43 3.48 2.65
C ASN A 15 7.12 2.35 1.63
N CYS A 16 7.92 2.23 0.56
CA CYS A 16 7.86 1.02 -0.24
C CYS A 16 8.29 -0.18 0.59
N SER A 17 7.53 -1.26 0.58
CA SER A 17 7.90 -2.49 1.29
C SER A 17 8.32 -3.59 0.33
N LEU A 18 9.55 -4.08 0.49
CA LEU A 18 9.99 -5.35 -0.08
C LEU A 18 9.61 -6.47 0.90
N ILE A 19 8.72 -7.36 0.47
CA ILE A 19 8.29 -8.51 1.26
C ILE A 19 8.68 -9.81 0.56
N TRP A 20 8.96 -10.88 1.30
CA TRP A 20 9.31 -12.17 0.70
C TRP A 20 8.97 -13.35 1.58
N CYS A 21 8.73 -14.49 0.94
CA CYS A 21 8.66 -15.79 1.60
C CYS A 21 10.08 -16.31 1.85
N ASP A 22 10.45 -16.54 3.11
CA ASP A 22 11.80 -16.98 3.52
C ASP A 22 12.17 -18.36 2.95
N GLU A 23 11.16 -19.20 2.68
CA GLU A 23 11.38 -20.57 2.18
C GLU A 23 11.53 -20.64 0.66
N THR A 24 10.77 -19.82 -0.08
CA THR A 24 10.75 -19.88 -1.56
C THR A 24 11.57 -18.79 -2.20
N HIS A 25 11.99 -17.76 -1.44
CA HIS A 25 12.66 -16.55 -1.93
C HIS A 25 11.84 -15.76 -2.97
N GLN A 26 10.55 -16.07 -3.11
CA GLN A 26 9.65 -15.25 -3.91
C GLN A 26 9.33 -13.96 -3.16
N ALA A 27 9.41 -12.85 -3.89
CA ALA A 27 9.28 -11.52 -3.32
C ALA A 27 8.19 -10.70 -4.02
N ALA A 28 7.66 -9.73 -3.28
CA ALA A 28 6.79 -8.69 -3.80
C ALA A 28 7.28 -7.31 -3.38
N LEU A 29 7.03 -6.31 -4.20
CA LEU A 29 7.11 -4.90 -3.83
C LEU A 29 5.69 -4.40 -3.57
N ILE A 30 5.47 -3.78 -2.42
CA ILE A 30 4.23 -3.08 -2.10
C ILE A 30 4.50 -1.59 -2.23
N ASP A 31 3.70 -0.92 -3.05
CA ASP A 31 3.76 0.51 -3.32
C ASP A 31 5.16 1.01 -3.76
N PRO A 32 5.67 0.55 -4.90
CA PRO A 32 6.93 1.06 -5.44
C PRO A 32 6.73 2.45 -6.05
N GLY A 33 6.76 3.47 -5.20
CA GLY A 33 6.45 4.86 -5.59
C GLY A 33 7.51 5.53 -6.44
N GLY A 34 8.75 5.01 -6.45
CA GLY A 34 9.87 5.58 -7.21
C GLY A 34 11.12 4.74 -7.11
N GLU A 35 12.21 5.24 -7.73
CA GLU A 35 13.57 4.68 -7.59
C GLU A 35 13.67 3.19 -7.94
N ALA A 36 13.10 2.76 -9.08
CA ALA A 36 13.03 1.37 -9.53
C ALA A 36 14.38 0.63 -9.45
N ASP A 37 15.49 1.26 -9.85
CA ASP A 37 16.82 0.63 -9.81
C ASP A 37 17.28 0.34 -8.37
N LYS A 38 16.98 1.22 -7.41
CA LYS A 38 17.26 0.99 -5.99
C LYS A 38 16.48 -0.21 -5.45
N LEU A 39 15.21 -0.33 -5.83
CA LEU A 39 14.37 -1.46 -5.43
C LEU A 39 14.88 -2.78 -6.04
N LEU A 40 15.22 -2.79 -7.32
CA LEU A 40 15.80 -3.96 -7.99
C LEU A 40 17.15 -4.37 -7.39
N ALA A 41 18.00 -3.39 -7.04
CA ALA A 41 19.27 -3.66 -6.35
C ALA A 41 19.05 -4.28 -4.96
N ALA A 42 18.03 -3.85 -4.21
CA ALA A 42 17.68 -4.43 -2.92
C ALA A 42 17.21 -5.90 -3.03
N ILE A 43 16.42 -6.21 -4.06
CA ILE A 43 15.98 -7.57 -4.39
C ILE A 43 17.19 -8.45 -4.75
N ALA A 44 18.03 -7.98 -5.67
CA ALA A 44 19.22 -8.72 -6.12
C ALA A 44 20.21 -8.98 -4.99
N LYS A 45 20.46 -7.99 -4.12
CA LYS A 45 21.34 -8.12 -2.94
C LYS A 45 20.93 -9.25 -2.01
N ARG A 46 19.65 -9.60 -1.96
CA ARG A 46 19.10 -10.67 -1.11
C ARG A 46 18.92 -12.00 -1.83
N GLY A 47 19.24 -12.08 -3.13
CA GLY A 47 19.00 -13.27 -3.94
C GLY A 47 17.51 -13.63 -4.06
N LEU A 48 16.64 -12.63 -4.05
CA LEU A 48 15.19 -12.81 -4.14
C LEU A 48 14.72 -12.79 -5.60
N THR A 49 13.58 -13.44 -5.85
CA THR A 49 12.90 -13.42 -7.15
C THR A 49 11.62 -12.59 -7.03
N LEU A 50 11.57 -11.44 -7.71
CA LEU A 50 10.37 -10.63 -7.76
C LEU A 50 9.28 -11.34 -8.55
N THR A 51 8.12 -11.56 -7.93
CA THR A 51 6.96 -12.24 -8.53
C THR A 51 5.69 -11.39 -8.55
N HIS A 52 5.64 -10.33 -7.73
CA HIS A 52 4.48 -9.44 -7.64
C HIS A 52 4.90 -7.98 -7.47
N ILE A 53 4.14 -7.09 -8.06
CA ILE A 53 4.11 -5.65 -7.80
C ILE A 53 2.70 -5.37 -7.29
N LEU A 54 2.58 -5.01 -6.00
CA LEU A 54 1.31 -4.83 -5.30
C LEU A 54 1.07 -3.36 -5.02
N LEU A 55 -0.15 -2.87 -5.29
CA LEU A 55 -0.51 -1.48 -5.09
C LEU A 55 -1.67 -1.37 -4.11
N THR A 56 -1.53 -0.49 -3.10
CA THR A 56 -2.61 -0.20 -2.14
C THR A 56 -3.60 0.81 -2.70
N HIS A 57 -3.13 1.84 -3.41
CA HIS A 57 -3.96 2.88 -4.01
C HIS A 57 -3.22 3.61 -5.15
N GLY A 58 -3.90 4.51 -5.86
CA GLY A 58 -3.45 5.08 -7.13
C GLY A 58 -2.67 6.40 -7.04
N HIS A 59 -2.21 6.86 -5.87
CA HIS A 59 -1.39 8.07 -5.80
C HIS A 59 0.02 7.85 -6.33
N LEU A 60 0.55 8.88 -6.97
CA LEU A 60 1.82 8.84 -7.70
C LEU A 60 2.99 8.33 -6.87
N ASP A 61 3.12 8.78 -5.63
CA ASP A 61 4.22 8.42 -4.74
C ASP A 61 4.14 6.97 -4.23
N HIS A 62 3.04 6.26 -4.50
CA HIS A 62 2.86 4.83 -4.25
C HIS A 62 3.03 3.97 -5.50
N VAL A 63 2.76 4.52 -6.69
CA VAL A 63 2.74 3.73 -7.93
C VAL A 63 3.77 4.16 -8.98
N GLY A 64 4.50 5.24 -8.73
CA GLY A 64 5.31 5.92 -9.75
C GLY A 64 6.34 5.06 -10.45
N ALA A 65 6.89 4.03 -9.81
CA ALA A 65 7.83 3.09 -10.44
C ALA A 65 7.17 1.79 -10.92
N ALA A 66 5.87 1.57 -10.68
CA ALA A 66 5.23 0.27 -10.98
C ALA A 66 5.30 -0.10 -12.47
N ALA A 67 4.98 0.85 -13.36
CA ALA A 67 5.04 0.61 -14.81
C ALA A 67 6.46 0.34 -15.30
N GLU A 68 7.46 1.09 -14.82
CA GLU A 68 8.86 0.88 -15.12
C GLU A 68 9.36 -0.49 -14.64
N LEU A 69 8.98 -0.89 -13.43
CA LEU A 69 9.31 -2.22 -12.88
C LEU A 69 8.69 -3.34 -13.71
N ARG A 70 7.42 -3.21 -14.12
CA ARG A 70 6.78 -4.17 -15.03
C ARG A 70 7.52 -4.28 -16.35
N GLU A 71 7.93 -3.15 -16.95
CA GLU A 71 8.68 -3.15 -18.20
C GLU A 71 10.05 -3.83 -18.05
N LYS A 72 10.79 -3.55 -16.97
CA LYS A 72 12.12 -4.12 -16.71
C LYS A 72 12.10 -5.60 -16.34
N THR A 73 11.04 -6.08 -15.69
CA THR A 73 11.02 -7.42 -15.09
C THR A 73 10.01 -8.38 -15.70
N GLY A 74 9.02 -7.88 -16.41
CA GLY A 74 7.88 -8.67 -16.89
C GLY A 74 6.89 -9.08 -15.78
N VAL A 75 7.08 -8.60 -14.54
CA VAL A 75 6.22 -8.94 -13.40
C VAL A 75 4.93 -8.14 -13.46
N ALA A 76 3.80 -8.82 -13.28
CA ALA A 76 2.47 -8.23 -13.33
C ALA A 76 2.21 -7.25 -12.16
N ILE A 77 1.49 -6.17 -12.45
CA ILE A 77 0.99 -5.23 -11.45
C ILE A 77 -0.38 -5.71 -10.97
N THR A 78 -0.53 -5.85 -9.65
CA THR A 78 -1.75 -6.33 -8.99
C THR A 78 -2.25 -5.30 -7.98
N GLY A 79 -3.53 -4.95 -8.03
CA GLY A 79 -4.14 -3.86 -7.25
C GLY A 79 -3.88 -2.48 -7.89
N PRO A 80 -4.49 -1.44 -7.30
CA PRO A 80 -5.42 -1.46 -6.19
C PRO A 80 -6.82 -1.99 -6.58
N HIS A 81 -7.88 -1.51 -5.93
CA HIS A 81 -9.25 -1.75 -6.39
C HIS A 81 -9.56 -0.86 -7.62
N LYS A 82 -10.45 -1.33 -8.50
CA LYS A 82 -10.78 -0.66 -9.78
C LYS A 82 -11.33 0.77 -9.63
N GLU A 83 -11.88 1.11 -8.48
CA GLU A 83 -12.34 2.48 -8.20
C GLU A 83 -11.19 3.51 -8.21
N ASP A 84 -9.93 3.08 -8.11
CA ASP A 84 -8.77 3.95 -8.25
C ASP A 84 -8.28 4.15 -9.69
N THR A 85 -9.01 3.65 -10.70
CA THR A 85 -8.72 3.94 -12.12
C THR A 85 -8.57 5.44 -12.36
N PHE A 86 -9.42 6.26 -11.74
CA PHE A 86 -9.36 7.72 -11.81
C PHE A 86 -7.97 8.27 -11.44
N TRP A 87 -7.36 7.77 -10.35
CA TRP A 87 -6.05 8.21 -9.91
C TRP A 87 -4.93 7.74 -10.81
N LEU A 88 -5.01 6.50 -11.31
CA LEU A 88 -4.03 5.95 -12.25
C LEU A 88 -4.08 6.67 -13.61
N ASP A 89 -5.26 7.07 -14.08
CA ASP A 89 -5.43 7.87 -15.29
C ASP A 89 -4.85 9.28 -15.12
N MET A 90 -4.84 9.82 -13.90
CA MET A 90 -4.31 11.14 -13.57
C MET A 90 -2.82 11.17 -13.24
N LEU A 91 -2.06 10.08 -13.37
CA LEU A 91 -0.63 10.05 -13.06
C LEU A 91 0.19 11.12 -13.80
N PRO A 92 -0.05 11.42 -15.10
CA PRO A 92 0.66 12.50 -15.77
C PRO A 92 0.42 13.87 -15.13
N GLN A 93 -0.82 14.14 -14.70
CA GLN A 93 -1.19 15.40 -14.03
C GLN A 93 -0.61 15.45 -12.60
N GLN A 94 -0.65 14.34 -11.86
CA GLN A 94 -0.02 14.25 -10.54
C GLN A 94 1.49 14.51 -10.63
N SER A 95 2.17 13.92 -11.63
CA SER A 95 3.61 14.15 -11.85
C SER A 95 3.94 15.62 -12.02
N GLN A 96 3.16 16.32 -12.85
CA GLN A 96 3.33 17.75 -13.09
C GLN A 96 3.05 18.57 -11.83
N MET A 97 1.96 18.25 -11.10
CA MET A 97 1.53 18.99 -9.91
C MET A 97 2.55 18.90 -8.77
N PHE A 98 3.16 17.74 -8.58
CA PHE A 98 4.06 17.48 -7.47
C PHE A 98 5.55 17.54 -7.84
N GLY A 99 5.89 17.90 -9.08
CA GLY A 99 7.27 18.04 -9.52
C GLY A 99 8.05 16.73 -9.64
N PHE A 100 7.34 15.64 -9.93
CA PHE A 100 7.95 14.35 -10.25
C PHE A 100 8.34 14.26 -11.72
N ALA A 101 9.19 13.29 -12.06
CA ALA A 101 9.37 12.90 -13.44
C ALA A 101 8.04 12.44 -14.04
N HIS A 102 7.86 12.66 -15.35
CA HIS A 102 6.64 12.26 -16.04
C HIS A 102 6.37 10.77 -15.83
N THR A 103 5.22 10.46 -15.25
CA THR A 103 4.73 9.09 -15.04
C THR A 103 3.52 8.87 -15.93
N PRO A 104 3.58 7.97 -16.91
CA PRO A 104 2.44 7.68 -17.77
C PRO A 104 1.33 6.99 -16.99
N ALA A 105 0.09 7.22 -17.41
CA ALA A 105 -1.05 6.42 -16.97
C ALA A 105 -0.84 4.94 -17.33
N PHE A 106 -1.31 4.04 -16.48
CA PHE A 106 -1.30 2.61 -16.77
C PHE A 106 -2.52 1.90 -16.17
N THR A 107 -2.82 0.73 -16.69
CA THR A 107 -3.80 -0.18 -16.11
C THR A 107 -3.07 -1.34 -15.45
N PRO A 108 -3.40 -1.71 -14.21
CA PRO A 108 -2.91 -2.94 -13.58
C PRO A 108 -3.32 -4.19 -14.38
N ASP A 109 -2.53 -5.23 -14.26
CA ASP A 109 -2.84 -6.52 -14.90
C ASP A 109 -3.97 -7.26 -14.16
N ARG A 110 -4.13 -6.97 -12.85
CA ARG A 110 -5.21 -7.48 -12.00
C ARG A 110 -5.63 -6.43 -10.99
N TRP A 111 -6.94 -6.19 -10.88
CA TRP A 111 -7.55 -5.45 -9.78
C TRP A 111 -7.76 -6.37 -8.58
N LEU A 112 -7.82 -5.79 -7.37
CA LEU A 112 -8.09 -6.53 -6.14
C LEU A 112 -9.41 -6.06 -5.52
N GLU A 113 -10.15 -7.00 -4.95
CA GLU A 113 -11.44 -6.77 -4.31
C GLU A 113 -11.42 -7.25 -2.86
N GLN A 114 -12.42 -6.82 -2.07
CA GLN A 114 -12.61 -7.30 -0.70
C GLN A 114 -12.64 -8.84 -0.64
N GLY A 115 -11.78 -9.41 0.20
CA GLY A 115 -11.72 -10.85 0.43
C GLY A 115 -10.85 -11.62 -0.57
N ASP A 116 -10.26 -10.94 -1.55
CA ASP A 116 -9.23 -11.55 -2.39
C ASP A 116 -8.02 -11.97 -1.55
N LYS A 117 -7.24 -12.88 -2.10
CA LYS A 117 -5.98 -13.34 -1.53
C LYS A 117 -4.85 -13.22 -2.53
N VAL A 118 -3.68 -12.84 -2.02
CA VAL A 118 -2.43 -12.82 -2.80
C VAL A 118 -1.49 -13.86 -2.22
N GLN A 119 -1.12 -14.83 -3.05
CA GLN A 119 -0.18 -15.88 -2.67
C GLN A 119 1.25 -15.46 -2.98
N LEU A 120 2.13 -15.44 -1.98
CA LEU A 120 3.55 -15.15 -2.12
C LEU A 120 4.38 -16.34 -1.62
N GLY A 121 4.76 -17.24 -2.51
CA GLY A 121 5.36 -18.51 -2.14
C GLY A 121 4.42 -19.32 -1.24
N GLN A 122 4.85 -19.59 -0.01
CA GLN A 122 4.02 -20.27 1.00
C GLN A 122 3.29 -19.28 1.94
N CYS A 123 3.44 -17.98 1.71
CA CYS A 123 2.79 -16.93 2.48
C CYS A 123 1.55 -16.43 1.76
N GLU A 124 0.54 -16.02 2.51
CA GLU A 124 -0.70 -15.48 1.99
C GLU A 124 -0.98 -14.11 2.58
N LEU A 125 -1.51 -13.21 1.77
CA LEU A 125 -1.99 -11.89 2.16
C LEU A 125 -3.48 -11.81 1.86
N ASP A 126 -4.28 -11.46 2.87
CA ASP A 126 -5.69 -11.12 2.73
C ASP A 126 -5.85 -9.68 2.27
N VAL A 127 -6.85 -9.42 1.43
CA VAL A 127 -7.17 -8.10 0.88
C VAL A 127 -8.40 -7.53 1.56
N TYR A 128 -8.28 -6.31 2.09
CA TYR A 128 -9.37 -5.55 2.69
C TYR A 128 -9.61 -4.26 1.90
N PHE A 129 -10.84 -4.04 1.48
CA PHE A 129 -11.24 -2.81 0.80
C PHE A 129 -11.49 -1.70 1.83
N CYS A 130 -10.69 -0.64 1.77
CA CYS A 130 -10.66 0.43 2.77
C CYS A 130 -10.69 1.82 2.11
N PRO A 131 -11.78 2.18 1.42
CA PRO A 131 -11.91 3.47 0.75
C PRO A 131 -11.99 4.65 1.74
N GLY A 132 -11.77 5.85 1.22
CA GLY A 132 -11.93 7.12 1.94
C GLY A 132 -10.77 8.07 1.73
N HIS A 133 -9.51 7.63 1.79
CA HIS A 133 -8.36 8.38 1.30
C HIS A 133 -8.40 8.47 -0.23
N THR A 134 -8.52 7.33 -0.89
CA THR A 134 -8.95 7.20 -2.28
C THR A 134 -10.16 6.26 -2.37
N PRO A 135 -10.92 6.29 -3.47
CA PRO A 135 -12.11 5.43 -3.61
C PRO A 135 -11.77 3.95 -3.77
N GLY A 136 -10.58 3.63 -4.27
CA GLY A 136 -10.13 2.26 -4.53
C GLY A 136 -9.05 1.75 -3.59
N HIS A 137 -8.85 2.37 -2.44
CA HIS A 137 -7.81 1.96 -1.50
C HIS A 137 -8.05 0.56 -0.92
N ILE A 138 -6.98 -0.25 -0.88
CA ILE A 138 -6.97 -1.57 -0.24
C ILE A 138 -5.87 -1.66 0.82
N VAL A 139 -6.04 -2.61 1.72
CA VAL A 139 -5.06 -2.99 2.74
C VAL A 139 -4.69 -4.46 2.55
N LEU A 140 -3.42 -4.78 2.69
CA LEU A 140 -2.89 -6.14 2.63
C LEU A 140 -2.53 -6.60 4.04
N LEU A 141 -2.98 -7.79 4.44
CA LEU A 141 -2.75 -8.33 5.78
C LEU A 141 -2.21 -9.76 5.73
N SER A 142 -1.10 -10.00 6.37
CA SER A 142 -0.66 -11.35 6.74
C SER A 142 -1.21 -11.70 8.12
N GLN A 143 -2.22 -12.57 8.16
CA GLN A 143 -2.79 -13.08 9.42
C GLN A 143 -1.76 -13.87 10.23
N ALA A 144 -0.94 -14.67 9.56
CA ALA A 144 0.07 -15.50 10.20
C ALA A 144 1.13 -14.68 10.95
N GLU A 145 1.52 -13.53 10.38
CA GLU A 145 2.54 -12.65 10.96
C GLU A 145 1.94 -11.48 11.75
N LYS A 146 0.60 -11.33 11.75
CA LYS A 146 -0.12 -10.19 12.36
C LYS A 146 0.41 -8.84 11.88
N LEU A 147 0.61 -8.74 10.57
CA LEU A 147 1.26 -7.61 9.92
C LEU A 147 0.44 -7.11 8.74
N ALA A 148 0.11 -5.81 8.75
CA ALA A 148 -0.68 -5.16 7.71
C ALA A 148 0.11 -4.06 6.99
N TRP A 149 -0.08 -3.94 5.68
CA TRP A 149 0.33 -2.80 4.87
C TRP A 149 -0.91 -1.98 4.55
N VAL A 150 -1.01 -0.83 5.20
CA VAL A 150 -2.26 -0.05 5.22
C VAL A 150 -2.25 1.14 4.25
N GLY A 151 -1.15 1.33 3.50
CA GLY A 151 -1.01 2.51 2.66
C GLY A 151 -1.32 3.79 3.44
N ASP A 152 -2.18 4.62 2.89
CA ASP A 152 -2.55 5.90 3.47
C ASP A 152 -3.94 5.91 4.16
N VAL A 153 -4.35 4.76 4.71
CA VAL A 153 -5.58 4.67 5.51
C VAL A 153 -5.35 5.13 6.94
N LEU A 154 -4.32 4.61 7.60
CA LEU A 154 -4.04 4.83 9.02
C LEU A 154 -2.55 5.11 9.25
N PHE A 155 -2.25 6.09 10.09
CA PHE A 155 -0.89 6.46 10.50
C PHE A 155 -0.75 6.42 12.02
N ALA A 156 0.48 6.41 12.53
CA ALA A 156 0.73 6.55 13.95
C ALA A 156 0.26 7.93 14.45
N GLY A 157 -0.85 7.95 15.18
CA GLY A 157 -1.48 9.17 15.73
C GLY A 157 -2.26 10.01 14.70
N SER A 158 -2.48 9.51 13.48
CA SER A 158 -3.19 10.24 12.42
C SER A 158 -3.94 9.29 11.48
N ILE A 159 -4.60 9.84 10.48
CA ILE A 159 -5.28 9.10 9.40
C ILE A 159 -4.93 9.73 8.05
N GLY A 160 -5.22 9.04 6.95
CA GLY A 160 -5.09 9.57 5.62
C GLY A 160 -5.93 10.83 5.42
N ARG A 161 -5.43 11.76 4.61
CA ARG A 161 -6.21 12.95 4.21
C ARG A 161 -7.35 12.56 3.28
N THR A 162 -8.42 13.31 3.33
CA THR A 162 -9.65 13.02 2.58
C THR A 162 -10.15 14.21 1.75
N ASP A 163 -9.32 15.24 1.62
CA ASP A 163 -9.62 16.48 0.89
C ASP A 163 -9.18 16.45 -0.59
N PHE A 164 -8.60 15.35 -1.05
CA PHE A 164 -8.36 15.10 -2.46
C PHE A 164 -9.65 14.70 -3.20
N PRO A 165 -9.69 14.86 -4.54
CA PRO A 165 -10.84 14.43 -5.34
C PRO A 165 -11.25 12.98 -5.03
N ARG A 166 -12.54 12.76 -4.79
CA ARG A 166 -13.14 11.46 -4.41
C ARG A 166 -12.71 10.93 -3.04
N GLY A 167 -12.01 11.73 -2.21
CA GLY A 167 -11.80 11.43 -0.81
C GLY A 167 -13.08 11.68 0.01
N ASP A 168 -13.28 10.90 1.08
CA ASP A 168 -14.42 11.04 1.99
C ASP A 168 -14.04 10.63 3.41
N HIS A 169 -14.15 11.60 4.33
CA HIS A 169 -13.74 11.41 5.72
C HIS A 169 -14.59 10.35 6.45
N GLY A 170 -15.90 10.42 6.28
CA GLY A 170 -16.81 9.47 6.93
C GLY A 170 -16.56 8.03 6.47
N THR A 171 -16.31 7.85 5.17
CA THR A 171 -15.94 6.55 4.60
C THR A 171 -14.61 6.06 5.13
N LEU A 172 -13.59 6.94 5.25
CA LEU A 172 -12.29 6.54 5.81
C LEU A 172 -12.40 6.09 7.27
N ILE A 173 -13.13 6.84 8.10
CA ILE A 173 -13.37 6.47 9.50
C ILE A 173 -14.06 5.10 9.58
N LYS A 174 -15.07 4.82 8.75
CA LYS A 174 -15.72 3.50 8.70
C LYS A 174 -14.74 2.40 8.26
N SER A 175 -13.94 2.63 7.23
CA SER A 175 -12.90 1.68 6.81
C SER A 175 -11.97 1.32 7.96
N ILE A 176 -11.57 2.29 8.77
CA ILE A 176 -10.69 2.04 9.93
C ILE A 176 -11.47 1.31 11.03
N THR A 177 -12.61 1.85 11.47
CA THR A 177 -13.30 1.39 12.68
C THR A 177 -14.10 0.10 12.48
N GLU A 178 -14.66 -0.11 11.29
CA GLU A 178 -15.53 -1.25 11.01
C GLU A 178 -14.81 -2.39 10.25
N THR A 179 -13.71 -2.07 9.53
CA THR A 179 -12.97 -3.08 8.76
C THR A 179 -11.64 -3.43 9.42
N LEU A 180 -10.78 -2.44 9.75
CA LEU A 180 -9.41 -2.72 10.22
C LEU A 180 -9.33 -3.02 11.73
N LEU A 181 -9.88 -2.15 12.59
CA LEU A 181 -9.74 -2.32 14.04
C LEU A 181 -10.33 -3.63 14.58
N PRO A 182 -11.42 -4.21 14.02
CA PRO A 182 -11.94 -5.51 14.46
C PRO A 182 -11.03 -6.69 14.17
N LEU A 183 -10.00 -6.54 13.31
CA LEU A 183 -9.08 -7.63 12.93
C LEU A 183 -8.16 -8.08 14.08
N GLY A 184 -7.86 -7.17 15.03
CA GLY A 184 -7.09 -7.50 16.23
C GLY A 184 -6.18 -6.38 16.68
N ASP A 185 -6.18 -6.11 17.98
CA ASP A 185 -5.40 -5.02 18.59
C ASP A 185 -3.87 -5.25 18.47
N GLU A 186 -3.44 -6.51 18.33
CA GLU A 186 -2.04 -6.92 18.21
C GLU A 186 -1.46 -6.77 16.80
N ILE A 187 -2.27 -6.46 15.80
CA ILE A 187 -1.78 -6.30 14.43
C ILE A 187 -0.89 -5.06 14.35
N VAL A 188 0.36 -5.28 13.93
CA VAL A 188 1.29 -4.22 13.58
C VAL A 188 0.98 -3.77 12.15
N PHE A 189 0.96 -2.47 11.91
CA PHE A 189 0.80 -1.99 10.54
C PHE A 189 1.98 -1.12 10.08
N ILE A 190 2.26 -1.20 8.79
CA ILE A 190 3.21 -0.38 8.05
C ILE A 190 2.40 0.59 7.20
N PRO A 191 2.45 1.89 7.51
CA PRO A 191 1.76 2.90 6.72
C PRO A 191 2.56 3.29 5.47
N GLY A 192 1.91 3.99 4.54
CA GLY A 192 2.59 4.57 3.38
C GLY A 192 3.64 5.62 3.76
N HIS A 193 3.46 6.29 4.89
CA HIS A 193 4.38 7.31 5.40
C HIS A 193 4.56 7.20 6.91
N GLY A 194 5.76 7.56 7.39
CA GLY A 194 6.04 7.64 8.81
C GLY A 194 6.25 6.27 9.49
N PRO A 195 6.20 6.23 10.82
CA PRO A 195 6.51 5.04 11.59
C PRO A 195 5.35 4.05 11.65
N SER A 196 5.69 2.78 11.88
CA SER A 196 4.72 1.71 12.18
C SER A 196 4.04 1.93 13.53
N SER A 197 2.84 1.36 13.69
CA SER A 197 2.09 1.33 14.93
C SER A 197 1.30 0.03 15.05
N THR A 198 0.36 -0.07 15.99
CA THR A 198 -0.57 -1.19 16.12
C THR A 198 -2.01 -0.72 16.08
N PHE A 199 -2.93 -1.57 15.62
CA PHE A 199 -4.35 -1.22 15.63
C PHE A 199 -4.85 -0.92 17.05
N GLY A 200 -4.39 -1.67 18.05
CA GLY A 200 -4.77 -1.43 19.45
C GLY A 200 -4.30 -0.08 19.99
N ARG A 201 -3.07 0.34 19.67
CA ARG A 201 -2.56 1.65 20.05
C ARG A 201 -3.38 2.78 19.42
N GLU A 202 -3.63 2.70 18.12
CA GLU A 202 -4.38 3.74 17.41
C GLU A 202 -5.84 3.78 17.88
N LYS A 203 -6.48 2.64 18.10
CA LYS A 203 -7.82 2.54 18.70
C LYS A 203 -7.92 3.24 20.05
N ALA A 204 -6.86 3.15 20.87
CA ALA A 204 -6.84 3.71 22.23
C ALA A 204 -6.46 5.19 22.27
N SER A 205 -5.62 5.68 21.35
CA SER A 205 -4.96 6.99 21.52
C SER A 205 -4.98 7.90 20.28
N ASN A 206 -5.43 7.42 19.13
CA ASN A 206 -5.52 8.25 17.93
C ASN A 206 -6.70 9.21 18.04
N SER A 207 -6.42 10.53 18.05
CA SER A 207 -7.44 11.56 18.24
C SER A 207 -8.54 11.56 17.19
N TYR A 208 -8.26 11.13 15.97
CA TYR A 208 -9.26 10.99 14.90
C TYR A 208 -10.25 9.84 15.13
N LEU A 209 -9.89 8.87 15.97
CA LEU A 209 -10.71 7.68 16.25
C LEU A 209 -11.36 7.75 17.64
N THR A 210 -10.81 8.52 18.56
CA THR A 210 -11.28 8.60 19.96
C THR A 210 -12.16 9.80 20.25
N GLN A 211 -12.15 10.84 19.38
CA GLN A 211 -13.01 12.01 19.56
C GLN A 211 -14.34 11.78 18.80
N PRO A 212 -15.48 12.18 19.41
CA PRO A 212 -16.75 12.14 18.71
C PRO A 212 -16.68 13.07 17.49
N ILE A 213 -17.08 12.54 16.33
CA ILE A 213 -17.28 13.34 15.13
C ILE A 213 -18.53 14.21 15.37
N TRP A 214 -18.33 15.52 15.53
CA TRP A 214 -19.42 16.50 15.65
C TRP A 214 -19.94 16.92 14.27
#